data_e9651a28004d8476ca27ed2fad20e137
#
_entry.id   e9651a28004d8476ca27ed2fad20e137
#
_cell.length_a   1.000
_cell.length_b   1.000
_cell.length_c   1.000
_cell.angle_alpha   90.00
_cell.angle_beta   90.00
_cell.angle_gamma   90.00
#
_symmetry.space_group_name_H-M   'P 1'
#
loop_
_entity.id
_entity.type
_entity.pdbx_description
1 polymer ?
#
loop_
_entity_poly.entity_id
_entity_poly.type
_entity_poly.pdbx_seq_one_letter_code
_entity_poly.pdbx_strand_id
1 'polypeptide(L)'
;MAANRWHIQFHYDRRGYGNLRLVDGGVEWEGCCRTGSIDLAGNLVHSIDPGEWLIRAHTIPTTEDSMWIFDKARGWKVRLHRKAGDAWESTSYLIHPDGGRPGTRGCLGIQGTDAPELRDMIDQVLDGQATISVFVCRED
;
A
#
# COMPACT_ATOMS: atom_id res chain seq x y z
N MET A 1 16.60 5.37 21.25
CA MET A 1 15.98 4.31 20.46
C MET A 1 15.07 4.91 19.41
N ALA A 2 15.32 4.58 18.18
CA ALA A 2 14.53 5.13 17.08
C ALA A 2 13.41 4.16 16.69
N ALA A 3 12.41 4.05 17.54
CA ALA A 3 11.22 3.29 17.16
C ALA A 3 10.56 3.97 15.95
N ASN A 4 10.01 3.19 15.04
CA ASN A 4 9.23 3.68 13.88
C ASN A 4 10.04 4.56 12.91
N ARG A 5 11.31 4.25 12.71
CA ARG A 5 12.12 4.94 11.69
C ARG A 5 11.61 4.65 10.28
N TRP A 6 11.20 3.43 10.03
CA TRP A 6 10.70 3.03 8.72
C TRP A 6 9.28 3.54 8.53
N HIS A 7 9.02 4.08 7.35
CA HIS A 7 7.68 4.50 6.96
C HIS A 7 7.49 4.30 5.47
N ILE A 8 6.24 4.39 5.04
CA ILE A 8 5.86 4.28 3.63
C ILE A 8 5.33 5.64 3.18
N GLN A 9 5.68 6.04 1.98
CA GLN A 9 5.15 7.20 1.30
C GLN A 9 4.51 6.76 0.00
N PHE A 10 3.31 7.26 -0.27
CA PHE A 10 2.63 7.03 -1.54
C PHE A 10 2.10 8.34 -2.08
N HIS A 11 2.62 8.75 -3.23
CA HIS A 11 2.17 9.94 -3.96
C HIS A 11 1.52 9.48 -5.25
N TYR A 12 0.27 9.88 -5.48
CA TYR A 12 -0.44 9.48 -6.69
C TYR A 12 -1.02 10.69 -7.42
N ASP A 13 -1.21 10.51 -8.73
CA ASP A 13 -1.73 11.55 -9.62
C ASP A 13 -3.24 11.41 -9.81
N ARG A 14 -3.80 12.24 -10.68
CA ARG A 14 -5.24 12.26 -10.98
C ARG A 14 -5.74 10.96 -11.62
N ARG A 15 -4.85 10.06 -12.04
CA ARG A 15 -5.20 8.74 -12.57
C ARG A 15 -5.14 7.65 -11.53
N GLY A 16 -4.67 7.97 -10.33
CA GLY A 16 -4.48 7.00 -9.25
C GLY A 16 -3.17 6.25 -9.32
N TYR A 17 -2.27 6.60 -10.22
CA TYR A 17 -0.93 6.01 -10.31
C TYR A 17 0.08 6.86 -9.59
N GLY A 18 1.04 6.21 -8.96
CA GLY A 18 2.14 6.88 -8.31
C GLY A 18 3.23 5.93 -7.89
N ASN A 19 4.15 6.45 -7.10
CA ASN A 19 5.25 5.67 -6.54
C ASN A 19 4.99 5.43 -5.06
N LEU A 20 5.10 4.17 -4.67
CA LEU A 20 5.13 3.78 -3.27
C LEU A 20 6.58 3.56 -2.87
N ARG A 21 6.99 4.18 -1.76
CA ARG A 21 8.36 4.12 -1.28
C ARG A 21 8.38 3.65 0.16
N LEU A 22 9.26 2.71 0.45
CA LEU A 22 9.58 2.30 1.81
C LEU A 22 10.89 3.01 2.18
N VAL A 23 10.85 3.78 3.26
CA VAL A 23 11.89 4.75 3.60
C VAL A 23 12.43 4.51 5.01
N ASP A 24 13.74 4.55 5.13
CA ASP A 24 14.47 4.56 6.41
C ASP A 24 15.68 5.49 6.24
N GLY A 25 15.45 6.80 6.37
CA GLY A 25 16.46 7.79 6.08
C GLY A 25 16.65 8.05 4.58
N GLY A 26 16.70 6.98 3.78
CA GLY A 26 16.70 7.02 2.31
C GLY A 26 15.64 6.07 1.78
N VAL A 27 15.47 6.06 0.46
CA VAL A 27 14.53 5.16 -0.20
C VAL A 27 15.14 3.76 -0.26
N GLU A 28 14.54 2.81 0.45
CA GLU A 28 15.03 1.43 0.52
C GLU A 28 14.29 0.51 -0.48
N TRP A 29 13.07 0.87 -0.83
CA TRP A 29 12.30 0.19 -1.88
C TRP A 29 11.38 1.21 -2.55
N GLU A 30 11.21 1.09 -3.86
CA GLU A 30 10.30 1.93 -4.62
C GLU A 30 9.65 1.12 -5.72
N GLY A 31 8.36 1.33 -5.93
CA GLY A 31 7.64 0.68 -7.01
C GLY A 31 6.40 1.45 -7.42
N CYS A 32 5.93 1.14 -8.63
CA CYS A 32 4.69 1.71 -9.13
C CYS A 32 3.51 1.13 -8.35
N CYS A 33 2.57 1.99 -8.00
CA CYS A 33 1.40 1.62 -7.22
C CYS A 33 0.18 2.35 -7.75
N ARG A 34 -0.97 1.73 -7.65
CA ARG A 34 -2.23 2.29 -8.12
C ARG A 34 -3.28 2.26 -7.04
N THR A 35 -4.12 3.30 -6.99
CA THR A 35 -5.30 3.35 -6.15
C THR A 35 -6.51 3.81 -6.97
N GLY A 36 -7.69 3.25 -6.67
CA GLY A 36 -8.92 3.62 -7.35
C GLY A 36 -9.06 3.08 -8.76
N SER A 37 -10.00 3.65 -9.48
CA SER A 37 -10.29 3.31 -10.88
C SER A 37 -10.75 4.56 -11.63
N ILE A 38 -10.73 4.50 -12.95
CA ILE A 38 -11.19 5.60 -13.80
C ILE A 38 -12.59 5.26 -14.28
N ASP A 39 -13.57 6.17 -14.06
CA ASP A 39 -14.92 5.98 -14.52
C ASP A 39 -15.07 6.31 -16.02
N LEU A 40 -16.29 6.14 -16.56
CA LEU A 40 -16.53 6.38 -17.98
C LEU A 40 -16.34 7.84 -18.39
N ALA A 41 -16.41 8.77 -17.44
CA ALA A 41 -16.17 10.19 -17.69
C ALA A 41 -14.69 10.58 -17.58
N GLY A 42 -13.82 9.62 -17.28
CA GLY A 42 -12.38 9.86 -17.14
C GLY A 42 -11.97 10.36 -15.76
N ASN A 43 -12.82 10.28 -14.75
CA ASN A 43 -12.52 10.73 -13.39
C ASN A 43 -12.03 9.60 -12.51
N LEU A 44 -11.07 9.90 -11.65
CA LEU A 44 -10.61 8.96 -10.63
C LEU A 44 -11.68 8.81 -9.55
N VAL A 45 -12.07 7.57 -9.29
CA VAL A 45 -13.06 7.24 -8.25
C VAL A 45 -12.50 6.14 -7.36
N HIS A 46 -12.98 6.08 -6.11
CA HIS A 46 -12.61 5.06 -5.13
C HIS A 46 -11.12 5.00 -4.78
N SER A 47 -10.39 6.11 -4.97
CA SER A 47 -8.99 6.21 -4.53
C SER A 47 -8.91 6.34 -3.01
N ILE A 48 -7.76 5.96 -2.45
CA ILE A 48 -7.50 6.17 -1.03
C ILE A 48 -7.42 7.67 -0.73
N ASP A 49 -7.98 8.09 0.40
CA ASP A 49 -7.88 9.49 0.83
C ASP A 49 -6.45 9.84 1.22
N PRO A 50 -5.97 11.04 0.87
CA PRO A 50 -4.71 11.55 1.41
C PRO A 50 -4.75 11.64 2.93
N GLY A 51 -3.60 11.48 3.54
CA GLY A 51 -3.45 11.58 5.00
C GLY A 51 -2.53 10.52 5.55
N GLU A 52 -2.66 10.28 6.84
CA GLU A 52 -1.83 9.33 7.56
C GLU A 52 -2.59 8.04 7.82
N TRP A 53 -1.97 6.95 7.43
CA TRP A 53 -2.47 5.58 7.58
C TRP A 53 -1.43 4.75 8.32
N LEU A 54 -1.78 3.53 8.72
CA LEU A 54 -0.92 2.71 9.55
C LEU A 54 -1.04 1.24 9.20
N ILE A 55 0.11 0.56 9.16
CA ILE A 55 0.20 -0.90 9.15
C ILE A 55 0.59 -1.33 10.56
N ARG A 56 -0.10 -2.33 11.12
CA ARG A 56 0.20 -2.82 12.47
C ARG A 56 0.29 -4.35 12.57
N ALA A 57 0.23 -5.05 11.46
CA ALA A 57 0.32 -6.51 11.45
C ALA A 57 1.12 -6.95 10.24
N HIS A 58 1.78 -8.10 10.35
CA HIS A 58 2.52 -8.72 9.26
C HIS A 58 1.61 -9.03 8.08
N THR A 59 2.21 -9.16 6.90
CA THR A 59 1.47 -9.51 5.69
C THR A 59 0.86 -10.90 5.81
N ILE A 60 -0.28 -11.08 5.12
CA ILE A 60 -1.01 -12.35 5.10
C ILE A 60 -0.92 -12.92 3.68
N PRO A 61 -0.45 -14.17 3.51
CA PRO A 61 -0.47 -14.81 2.19
C PRO A 61 -1.91 -14.95 1.68
N THR A 62 -2.08 -14.80 0.37
CA THR A 62 -3.39 -14.97 -0.24
C THR A 62 -3.27 -15.55 -1.65
N THR A 63 -4.29 -16.31 -2.05
CA THR A 63 -4.46 -16.80 -3.43
C THR A 63 -5.61 -16.12 -4.15
N GLU A 64 -6.16 -15.03 -3.59
CA GLU A 64 -7.21 -14.25 -4.24
C GLU A 64 -6.70 -13.65 -5.55
N ASP A 65 -7.48 -13.80 -6.62
CA ASP A 65 -7.05 -13.43 -7.99
C ASP A 65 -6.63 -11.97 -8.13
N SER A 66 -7.21 -11.07 -7.34
CA SER A 66 -6.89 -9.65 -7.41
C SER A 66 -5.67 -9.24 -6.57
N MET A 67 -5.04 -10.19 -5.86
CA MET A 67 -4.01 -9.91 -4.88
C MET A 67 -2.70 -10.65 -5.13
N TRP A 68 -2.49 -11.12 -6.36
CA TRP A 68 -1.25 -11.76 -6.76
C TRP A 68 -0.85 -11.31 -8.16
N ILE A 69 0.43 -11.41 -8.48
CA ILE A 69 0.97 -11.05 -9.80
C ILE A 69 1.69 -12.27 -10.37
N PHE A 70 1.21 -12.77 -11.49
CA PHE A 70 1.80 -13.87 -12.27
C PHE A 70 1.89 -15.22 -11.57
N ASP A 71 1.76 -15.28 -10.24
CA ASP A 71 1.91 -16.52 -9.49
C ASP A 71 1.06 -16.47 -8.22
N LYS A 72 0.03 -17.29 -8.15
CA LYS A 72 -0.89 -17.36 -7.01
C LYS A 72 -0.17 -17.66 -5.68
N ALA A 73 0.97 -18.36 -5.73
CA ALA A 73 1.74 -18.64 -4.53
C ALA A 73 2.42 -17.37 -3.96
N ARG A 74 2.47 -16.29 -4.70
CA ARG A 74 3.13 -15.03 -4.30
C ARG A 74 2.16 -13.93 -3.90
N GLY A 75 0.87 -14.23 -3.84
CA GLY A 75 -0.13 -13.28 -3.38
C GLY A 75 0.01 -12.96 -1.90
N TRP A 76 -0.26 -11.72 -1.53
CA TRP A 76 -0.23 -11.27 -0.15
C TRP A 76 -1.07 -10.02 0.03
N LYS A 77 -1.42 -9.72 1.28
CA LYS A 77 -2.14 -8.51 1.64
C LYS A 77 -1.73 -8.04 3.02
N VAL A 78 -1.87 -6.75 3.27
CA VAL A 78 -1.73 -6.16 4.60
C VAL A 78 -2.74 -5.03 4.76
N ARG A 79 -3.41 -5.00 5.91
CA ARG A 79 -4.48 -4.04 6.18
C ARG A 79 -3.93 -2.67 6.55
N LEU A 80 -4.59 -1.64 6.03
CA LEU A 80 -4.37 -0.26 6.41
C LEU A 80 -5.36 0.15 7.49
N HIS A 81 -4.88 0.90 8.47
CA HIS A 81 -5.70 1.53 9.49
C HIS A 81 -5.67 3.04 9.27
N ARG A 82 -6.79 3.71 9.48
CA ARG A 82 -6.92 5.15 9.28
C ARG A 82 -6.87 5.88 10.62
N LYS A 83 -6.19 7.02 10.64
CA LYS A 83 -6.18 7.88 11.81
C LYS A 83 -7.50 8.64 11.93
N ALA A 84 -8.15 8.54 13.09
CA ALA A 84 -9.40 9.21 13.39
C ALA A 84 -9.23 9.90 14.75
N GLY A 85 -8.89 11.20 14.72
CA GLY A 85 -8.52 11.94 15.93
C GLY A 85 -7.25 11.37 16.56
N ASP A 86 -7.32 10.93 17.81
CA ASP A 86 -6.20 10.33 18.53
C ASP A 86 -6.19 8.80 18.44
N ALA A 87 -7.13 8.21 17.72
CA ALA A 87 -7.27 6.78 17.60
C ALA A 87 -6.99 6.30 16.18
N TRP A 88 -6.73 5.01 16.06
CA TRP A 88 -6.61 4.34 14.76
C TRP A 88 -7.77 3.39 14.59
N GLU A 89 -8.49 3.51 13.47
CA GLU A 89 -9.60 2.61 13.15
C GLU A 89 -9.22 1.68 12.01
N SER A 90 -9.71 0.45 12.11
CA SER A 90 -9.54 -0.57 11.10
C SER A 90 -10.38 -0.24 9.87
N THR A 91 -9.84 -0.47 8.69
CA THR A 91 -10.53 -0.27 7.43
C THR A 91 -10.51 -1.56 6.61
N SER A 92 -11.25 -1.58 5.50
CA SER A 92 -11.16 -2.66 4.51
C SER A 92 -10.03 -2.43 3.50
N TYR A 93 -9.30 -1.33 3.61
CA TYR A 93 -8.25 -0.98 2.65
C TYR A 93 -6.98 -1.76 2.92
N LEU A 94 -6.33 -2.19 1.85
CA LEU A 94 -5.17 -3.08 1.88
C LEU A 94 -4.06 -2.54 0.99
N ILE A 95 -2.82 -2.92 1.30
CA ILE A 95 -1.73 -2.92 0.31
C ILE A 95 -1.60 -4.37 -0.17
N HIS A 96 -1.54 -4.57 -1.47
CA HIS A 96 -1.45 -5.91 -2.06
C HIS A 96 -0.87 -5.83 -3.47
N PRO A 97 -0.32 -6.93 -4.02
CA PRO A 97 -0.05 -7.00 -5.45
C PRO A 97 -1.35 -6.79 -6.23
N ASP A 98 -1.27 -6.10 -7.36
CA ASP A 98 -2.44 -5.85 -8.19
C ASP A 98 -2.50 -6.91 -9.29
N GLY A 99 -3.14 -8.00 -9.04
CA GLY A 99 -3.18 -9.25 -9.83
C GLY A 99 -3.50 -9.17 -11.33
N GLY A 100 -3.08 -8.08 -11.98
CA GLY A 100 -3.32 -7.87 -13.40
C GLY A 100 -4.69 -7.31 -13.72
N ARG A 101 -5.52 -7.05 -12.72
CA ARG A 101 -6.82 -6.42 -12.89
C ARG A 101 -6.70 -4.95 -12.52
N PRO A 102 -6.89 -4.01 -13.48
CA PRO A 102 -6.81 -2.59 -13.15
C PRO A 102 -7.97 -2.19 -12.23
N GLY A 103 -7.67 -1.33 -11.26
CA GLY A 103 -8.67 -0.76 -10.38
C GLY A 103 -8.71 -1.39 -9.00
N THR A 104 -8.55 -0.56 -8.00
CA THR A 104 -8.67 -0.93 -6.60
C THR A 104 -9.59 0.06 -5.91
N ARG A 105 -10.39 -0.42 -4.95
CA ARG A 105 -11.28 0.46 -4.18
C ARG A 105 -10.59 0.84 -2.88
N GLY A 106 -9.90 1.99 -2.89
CA GLY A 106 -9.18 2.48 -1.72
C GLY A 106 -7.91 1.71 -1.37
N CYS A 107 -7.69 0.56 -1.98
CA CYS A 107 -6.49 -0.23 -1.77
C CYS A 107 -5.30 0.36 -2.53
N LEU A 108 -4.10 -0.03 -2.13
CA LEU A 108 -2.87 0.27 -2.82
C LEU A 108 -2.41 -1.00 -3.55
N GLY A 109 -2.58 -1.02 -4.87
CA GLY A 109 -2.20 -2.15 -5.71
C GLY A 109 -0.80 -2.00 -6.27
N ILE A 110 0.13 -2.86 -5.83
CA ILE A 110 1.51 -2.82 -6.31
C ILE A 110 1.57 -3.39 -7.71
N GLN A 111 2.09 -2.60 -8.65
CA GLN A 111 2.26 -2.97 -10.04
C GLN A 111 3.63 -3.63 -10.23
N GLY A 112 3.77 -4.47 -11.26
CA GLY A 112 5.05 -5.07 -11.60
C GLY A 112 5.38 -6.30 -10.77
N THR A 113 6.62 -6.76 -10.87
CA THR A 113 7.08 -8.04 -10.34
C THR A 113 7.77 -7.96 -8.98
N ASP A 114 7.92 -6.76 -8.41
CA ASP A 114 8.70 -6.54 -7.19
C ASP A 114 7.86 -6.62 -5.91
N ALA A 115 6.58 -6.97 -6.02
CA ALA A 115 5.69 -7.07 -4.87
C ALA A 115 6.15 -8.08 -3.81
N PRO A 116 6.72 -9.25 -4.17
CA PRO A 116 7.25 -10.17 -3.14
C PRO A 116 8.39 -9.58 -2.33
N GLU A 117 9.23 -8.77 -2.95
CA GLU A 117 10.32 -8.08 -2.24
C GLU A 117 9.77 -7.08 -1.23
N LEU A 118 8.78 -6.30 -1.60
CA LEU A 118 8.12 -5.37 -0.67
C LEU A 118 7.51 -6.11 0.51
N ARG A 119 6.84 -7.25 0.27
CA ARG A 119 6.29 -8.09 1.34
C ARG A 119 7.36 -8.47 2.36
N ASP A 120 8.48 -8.97 1.88
CA ASP A 120 9.57 -9.42 2.75
C ASP A 120 10.12 -8.25 3.57
N MET A 121 10.26 -7.08 2.96
CA MET A 121 10.73 -5.88 3.65
C MET A 121 9.74 -5.38 4.70
N ILE A 122 8.44 -5.36 4.39
CA ILE A 122 7.40 -4.97 5.37
C ILE A 122 7.48 -5.89 6.59
N ASP A 123 7.55 -7.21 6.37
CA ASP A 123 7.59 -8.17 7.46
C ASP A 123 8.86 -8.02 8.30
N GLN A 124 10.01 -7.77 7.69
CA GLN A 124 11.26 -7.51 8.41
C GLN A 124 11.18 -6.25 9.24
N VAL A 125 10.60 -5.17 8.70
CA VAL A 125 10.43 -3.91 9.44
C VAL A 125 9.56 -4.14 10.66
N LEU A 126 8.47 -4.88 10.53
CA LEU A 126 7.55 -5.17 11.62
C LEU A 126 8.15 -6.13 12.67
N ASP A 127 9.22 -6.82 12.36
CA ASP A 127 9.98 -7.57 13.35
C ASP A 127 10.78 -6.64 14.29
N GLY A 128 11.09 -5.43 13.82
CA GLY A 128 11.89 -4.45 14.55
C GLY A 128 11.13 -3.23 15.06
N GLN A 129 9.93 -2.99 14.56
CA GLN A 129 9.06 -1.90 15.05
C GLN A 129 7.61 -2.34 15.00
N ALA A 130 6.78 -1.80 15.90
CA ALA A 130 5.41 -2.27 16.10
C ALA A 130 4.48 -1.93 14.94
N THR A 131 4.71 -0.80 14.29
CA THR A 131 3.84 -0.26 13.24
C THR A 131 4.65 0.40 12.15
N ILE A 132 4.04 0.56 10.97
CA ILE A 132 4.62 1.34 9.87
C ILE A 132 3.62 2.43 9.51
N SER A 133 4.00 3.69 9.65
CA SER A 133 3.18 4.81 9.17
C SER A 133 3.19 4.84 7.65
N VAL A 134 2.04 5.14 7.06
CA VAL A 134 1.87 5.26 5.61
C VAL A 134 1.31 6.65 5.32
N PHE A 135 2.10 7.47 4.66
CA PHE A 135 1.71 8.83 4.31
C PHE A 135 1.26 8.88 2.87
N VAL A 136 0.01 9.25 2.66
CA VAL A 136 -0.61 9.29 1.33
C VAL A 136 -0.82 10.74 0.92
N CYS A 137 -0.35 11.07 -0.28
CA CYS A 137 -0.47 12.41 -0.85
C CYS A 137 -0.96 12.31 -2.29
N ARG A 138 -1.93 13.14 -2.66
CA ARG A 138 -2.41 13.24 -4.03
C ARG A 138 -1.82 14.48 -4.70
N GLU A 139 -1.25 14.27 -5.87
CA GLU A 139 -0.70 15.33 -6.72
C GLU A 139 -1.60 15.48 -7.95
N ASP A 140 -2.30 16.60 -8.03
CA ASP A 140 -3.17 16.90 -9.17
C ASP A 140 -2.49 17.72 -10.25
#